data_373aff97d5355566bf518d346f37c76f
#
_entry.id   373aff97d5355566bf518d346f37c76f
#
_cell.length_a   1.000
_cell.length_b   1.000
_cell.length_c   1.000
_cell.angle_alpha   90.00
_cell.angle_beta   90.00
_cell.angle_gamma   90.00
#
_symmetry.space_group_name_H-M   'P 1'
#
loop_
_entity.id
_entity.type
_entity.pdbx_description
1 polymer ?
#
loop_
_entity_poly.entity_id
_entity_poly.type
_entity_poly.pdbx_seq_one_letter_code
_entity_poly.pdbx_strand_id
1 'polypeptide(L)'
;MEWLPPRITDPALLELAGAILQLAPRAEASTTLRQRIFCPGFRWAELIEFASGQDILPPLVWALQTRHLLMQVPKSLPPERRQQFVTTRLLDAFAEHLARQHDLRAQLHACLAALNHAGITPVILKGARYLLDAEPHWGTARPMRDIDLLIQPEDGAAAINALTGIGYVADAPSGLLSHHLPELRMAGRHGVVELHTQALAPAGASLMTTDFVWRNAVPVAMPDAGSAFILPPVWQALHAMLHHQASADGYDQHIMALKPLWEFACLAGSFSVADWASLAAHPGIGDLLGSWCVQAGQVFGLAYPVNLLISAAARGQAQACLAEALEPDRRRRARFLARQLRRGFSRDVLALRYGVRPAAVGVLLRARHAWFLLRRYRFRLGARLFGRT
;
A
#
# COMPACT_ATOMS: atom_id res chain seq x y z
N MET A 1 -15.14 0.83 7.37
CA MET A 1 -14.74 -0.56 7.62
C MET A 1 -13.46 -0.70 6.86
N GLU A 2 -12.35 -0.80 7.58
CA GLU A 2 -11.04 -0.97 6.98
C GLU A 2 -11.01 -2.22 6.12
N TRP A 3 -10.22 -2.16 5.08
CA TRP A 3 -10.16 -3.20 4.06
C TRP A 3 -9.44 -4.45 4.60
N LEU A 4 -10.13 -5.58 4.56
CA LEU A 4 -9.53 -6.88 4.79
C LEU A 4 -9.24 -7.49 3.40
N PRO A 5 -7.98 -7.80 3.08
CA PRO A 5 -7.63 -8.43 1.81
C PRO A 5 -8.45 -9.69 1.56
N PRO A 6 -8.79 -10.03 0.32
CA PRO A 6 -9.44 -11.29 0.01
C PRO A 6 -8.66 -12.49 0.56
N ARG A 7 -9.38 -13.56 0.86
CA ARG A 7 -8.77 -14.80 1.29
C ARG A 7 -7.84 -15.35 0.20
N ILE A 8 -6.74 -15.94 0.60
CA ILE A 8 -5.91 -16.77 -0.27
C ILE A 8 -6.57 -18.14 -0.33
N THR A 9 -7.30 -18.41 -1.40
CA THR A 9 -8.09 -19.64 -1.57
C THR A 9 -7.23 -20.85 -1.90
N ASP A 10 -6.10 -20.62 -2.53
CA ASP A 10 -5.17 -21.67 -2.98
C ASP A 10 -3.72 -21.25 -2.63
N PRO A 11 -3.06 -21.93 -1.69
CA PRO A 11 -1.66 -21.68 -1.35
C PRO A 11 -0.71 -21.77 -2.56
N ALA A 12 -1.04 -22.63 -3.54
CA ALA A 12 -0.23 -22.77 -4.75
C ALA A 12 -0.28 -21.53 -5.65
N LEU A 13 -1.36 -20.73 -5.60
CA LEU A 13 -1.41 -19.44 -6.29
C LEU A 13 -0.54 -18.39 -5.60
N LEU A 14 -0.47 -18.39 -4.26
CA LEU A 14 0.44 -17.52 -3.52
C LEU A 14 1.89 -17.83 -3.85
N GLU A 15 2.28 -19.10 -3.81
CA GLU A 15 3.63 -19.58 -4.17
C GLU A 15 3.97 -19.20 -5.61
N LEU A 16 3.05 -19.44 -6.54
CA LEU A 16 3.23 -19.13 -7.95
C LEU A 16 3.38 -17.62 -8.19
N ALA A 17 2.50 -16.80 -7.62
CA ALA A 17 2.58 -15.35 -7.73
C ALA A 17 3.88 -14.81 -7.11
N GLY A 18 4.27 -15.34 -5.95
CA GLY A 18 5.54 -15.03 -5.31
C GLY A 18 6.74 -15.36 -6.21
N ALA A 19 6.75 -16.54 -6.80
CA ALA A 19 7.81 -16.96 -7.73
C ALA A 19 7.89 -16.10 -8.99
N ILE A 20 6.74 -15.66 -9.53
CA ILE A 20 6.68 -14.73 -10.67
C ILE A 20 7.22 -13.34 -10.28
N LEU A 21 6.86 -12.85 -9.10
CA LEU A 21 7.17 -11.50 -8.62
C LEU A 21 8.58 -11.37 -8.02
N GLN A 22 9.32 -12.46 -7.88
CA GLN A 22 10.68 -12.46 -7.37
C GLN A 22 11.62 -11.70 -8.31
N LEU A 23 12.34 -10.68 -7.81
CA LEU A 23 13.16 -9.80 -8.65
C LEU A 23 14.43 -10.47 -9.18
N ALA A 24 15.06 -11.34 -8.41
CA ALA A 24 16.30 -12.04 -8.77
C ALA A 24 16.15 -13.55 -8.59
N PRO A 25 15.34 -14.22 -9.41
CA PRO A 25 15.16 -15.66 -9.28
C PRO A 25 16.41 -16.41 -9.74
N ARG A 26 16.70 -17.55 -9.10
CA ARG A 26 17.73 -18.47 -9.57
C ARG A 26 17.35 -19.04 -10.94
N ALA A 27 18.34 -19.32 -11.78
CA ALA A 27 18.12 -19.83 -13.16
C ALA A 27 17.26 -21.10 -13.20
N GLU A 28 17.51 -22.05 -12.29
CA GLU A 28 16.72 -23.28 -12.15
C GLU A 28 15.25 -23.01 -11.79
N ALA A 29 15.01 -22.09 -10.84
CA ALA A 29 13.66 -21.67 -10.47
C ALA A 29 12.91 -21.00 -11.64
N SER A 30 13.63 -20.27 -12.49
CA SER A 30 13.07 -19.66 -13.70
C SER A 30 12.67 -20.70 -14.74
N THR A 31 13.46 -21.77 -14.91
CA THR A 31 13.14 -22.87 -15.82
C THR A 31 11.90 -23.62 -15.36
N THR A 32 11.85 -24.01 -14.09
CA THR A 32 10.69 -24.70 -13.49
C THR A 32 9.42 -23.85 -13.60
N LEU A 33 9.52 -22.55 -13.31
CA LEU A 33 8.39 -21.62 -13.43
C LEU A 33 7.89 -21.53 -14.88
N ARG A 34 8.81 -21.46 -15.84
CA ARG A 34 8.48 -21.44 -17.27
C ARG A 34 7.72 -22.70 -17.70
N GLN A 35 8.22 -23.89 -17.31
CA GLN A 35 7.54 -25.16 -17.58
C GLN A 35 6.14 -25.20 -16.99
N ARG A 36 5.97 -24.71 -15.76
CA ARG A 36 4.66 -24.66 -15.09
C ARG A 36 3.67 -23.73 -15.80
N ILE A 37 4.12 -22.54 -16.23
CA ILE A 37 3.25 -21.53 -16.88
C ILE A 37 2.85 -21.97 -18.32
N PHE A 38 3.76 -22.63 -19.04
CA PHE A 38 3.49 -23.09 -20.40
C PHE A 38 2.87 -24.48 -20.48
N CYS A 39 2.54 -25.10 -19.32
CA CYS A 39 1.85 -26.38 -19.31
C CYS A 39 0.42 -26.23 -19.90
N PRO A 40 -0.02 -27.17 -20.77
CA PRO A 40 -1.40 -27.22 -21.21
C PRO A 40 -2.36 -27.27 -20.00
N GLY A 41 -3.40 -26.46 -20.03
CA GLY A 41 -4.36 -26.40 -18.92
C GLY A 41 -3.96 -25.50 -17.75
N PHE A 42 -2.92 -24.67 -17.91
CA PHE A 42 -2.54 -23.71 -16.88
C PHE A 42 -3.72 -22.78 -16.50
N ARG A 43 -3.98 -22.63 -15.21
CA ARG A 43 -5.16 -21.97 -14.64
C ARG A 43 -5.02 -20.44 -14.60
N TRP A 44 -4.92 -19.81 -15.77
CA TRP A 44 -4.74 -18.37 -15.90
C TRP A 44 -5.86 -17.55 -15.23
N ALA A 45 -7.11 -17.98 -15.36
CA ALA A 45 -8.24 -17.24 -14.79
C ALA A 45 -8.11 -17.10 -13.27
N GLU A 46 -7.71 -18.16 -12.59
CA GLU A 46 -7.55 -18.16 -11.14
C GLU A 46 -6.35 -17.33 -10.68
N LEU A 47 -5.24 -17.37 -11.43
CA LEU A 47 -4.08 -16.52 -11.14
C LEU A 47 -4.42 -15.03 -11.32
N ILE A 48 -5.18 -14.68 -12.36
CA ILE A 48 -5.63 -13.30 -12.62
C ILE A 48 -6.59 -12.82 -11.53
N GLU A 49 -7.57 -13.65 -11.16
CA GLU A 49 -8.52 -13.34 -10.09
C GLU A 49 -7.80 -13.15 -8.75
N PHE A 50 -6.89 -14.06 -8.42
CA PHE A 50 -6.04 -13.96 -7.24
C PHE A 50 -5.23 -12.66 -7.23
N ALA A 51 -4.49 -12.38 -8.31
CA ALA A 51 -3.64 -11.20 -8.40
C ALA A 51 -4.44 -9.89 -8.37
N SER A 52 -5.62 -9.87 -9.01
CA SER A 52 -6.54 -8.73 -8.97
C SER A 52 -7.08 -8.49 -7.56
N GLY A 53 -7.51 -9.55 -6.87
CA GLY A 53 -8.01 -9.47 -5.50
C GLY A 53 -6.95 -9.02 -4.49
N GLN A 54 -5.69 -9.36 -4.73
CA GLN A 54 -4.55 -8.99 -3.88
C GLN A 54 -3.88 -7.66 -4.27
N ASP A 55 -4.42 -6.94 -5.25
CA ASP A 55 -3.90 -5.66 -5.75
C ASP A 55 -2.46 -5.77 -6.30
N ILE A 56 -2.13 -6.92 -6.92
CA ILE A 56 -0.81 -7.23 -7.49
C ILE A 56 -0.86 -7.61 -8.97
N LEU A 57 -2.00 -7.42 -9.67
CA LEU A 57 -2.10 -7.79 -11.08
C LEU A 57 -1.12 -7.01 -11.97
N PRO A 58 -1.01 -5.67 -11.92
CA PRO A 58 -0.03 -4.97 -12.74
C PRO A 58 1.41 -5.37 -12.47
N PRO A 59 1.89 -5.52 -11.20
CA PRO A 59 3.19 -6.11 -10.90
C PRO A 59 3.39 -7.48 -11.53
N LEU A 60 2.38 -8.35 -11.44
CA LEU A 60 2.44 -9.70 -11.99
C LEU A 60 2.61 -9.66 -13.53
N VAL A 61 1.86 -8.82 -14.22
CA VAL A 61 1.97 -8.67 -15.68
C VAL A 61 3.33 -8.12 -16.07
N TRP A 62 3.83 -7.10 -15.35
CA TRP A 62 5.17 -6.56 -15.56
C TRP A 62 6.23 -7.65 -15.41
N ALA A 63 6.18 -8.46 -14.34
CA ALA A 63 7.12 -9.54 -14.11
C ALA A 63 7.03 -10.63 -15.19
N LEU A 64 5.82 -10.99 -15.61
CA LEU A 64 5.60 -11.94 -16.71
C LEU A 64 6.21 -11.45 -18.04
N GLN A 65 6.09 -10.16 -18.34
CA GLN A 65 6.67 -9.55 -19.54
C GLN A 65 8.20 -9.53 -19.48
N THR A 66 8.77 -8.97 -18.42
CA THR A 66 10.22 -8.79 -18.26
C THR A 66 10.97 -10.12 -18.19
N ARG A 67 10.29 -11.19 -17.74
CA ARG A 67 10.84 -12.55 -17.67
C ARG A 67 10.49 -13.43 -18.88
N HIS A 68 9.82 -12.84 -19.89
CA HIS A 68 9.40 -13.59 -21.10
C HIS A 68 8.54 -14.82 -20.79
N LEU A 69 7.61 -14.68 -19.84
CA LEU A 69 6.69 -15.73 -19.39
C LEU A 69 5.29 -15.61 -20.02
N LEU A 70 5.09 -14.71 -20.97
CA LEU A 70 3.87 -14.60 -21.76
C LEU A 70 4.05 -15.25 -23.13
N MET A 71 3.02 -15.97 -23.61
CA MET A 71 3.00 -16.50 -24.96
C MET A 71 3.00 -15.37 -26.00
N GLN A 72 3.78 -15.53 -27.05
CA GLN A 72 3.71 -14.61 -28.17
C GLN A 72 2.41 -14.82 -28.93
N VAL A 73 1.69 -13.75 -29.16
CA VAL A 73 0.47 -13.77 -29.99
C VAL A 73 0.83 -13.25 -31.39
N PRO A 74 0.61 -14.02 -32.46
CA PRO A 74 0.95 -13.60 -33.81
C PRO A 74 0.27 -12.28 -34.20
N LYS A 75 1.05 -11.31 -34.64
CA LYS A 75 0.55 -9.99 -35.04
C LYS A 75 -0.34 -10.06 -36.30
N SER A 76 -0.20 -11.13 -37.11
CA SER A 76 -0.99 -11.40 -38.29
C SER A 76 -2.45 -11.79 -38.02
N LEU A 77 -2.78 -12.17 -36.77
CA LEU A 77 -4.15 -12.50 -36.40
C LEU A 77 -5.04 -11.25 -36.34
N PRO A 78 -6.30 -11.33 -36.76
CA PRO A 78 -7.29 -10.27 -36.58
C PRO A 78 -7.45 -9.89 -35.09
N PRO A 79 -7.79 -8.63 -34.78
CA PRO A 79 -7.94 -8.16 -33.38
C PRO A 79 -8.87 -9.05 -32.56
N GLU A 80 -9.99 -9.46 -33.08
CA GLU A 80 -11.01 -10.28 -32.41
C GLU A 80 -10.46 -11.67 -32.01
N ARG A 81 -9.59 -12.24 -32.84
CA ARG A 81 -8.91 -13.51 -32.52
C ARG A 81 -7.77 -13.30 -31.52
N ARG A 82 -7.05 -12.17 -31.57
CA ARG A 82 -6.02 -11.86 -30.58
C ARG A 82 -6.60 -11.69 -29.19
N GLN A 83 -7.79 -11.12 -29.03
CA GLN A 83 -8.49 -10.94 -27.75
C GLN A 83 -8.87 -12.27 -27.08
N GLN A 84 -8.89 -13.37 -27.80
CA GLN A 84 -9.11 -14.70 -27.21
C GLN A 84 -7.89 -15.19 -26.40
N PHE A 85 -6.70 -14.62 -26.62
CA PHE A 85 -5.50 -14.97 -25.87
C PHE A 85 -5.44 -14.23 -24.54
N VAL A 86 -5.14 -14.97 -23.48
CA VAL A 86 -4.90 -14.41 -22.13
C VAL A 86 -3.82 -13.34 -22.16
N THR A 87 -2.73 -13.57 -22.91
CA THR A 87 -1.65 -12.62 -23.09
C THR A 87 -2.16 -11.24 -23.54
N THR A 88 -3.02 -11.19 -24.57
CA THR A 88 -3.55 -9.91 -25.06
C THR A 88 -4.32 -9.18 -23.95
N ARG A 89 -5.22 -9.89 -23.26
CA ARG A 89 -6.02 -9.29 -22.17
C ARG A 89 -5.17 -8.78 -21.00
N LEU A 90 -4.11 -9.51 -20.66
CA LEU A 90 -3.16 -9.08 -19.61
C LEU A 90 -2.41 -7.83 -20.05
N LEU A 91 -1.95 -7.77 -21.30
CA LEU A 91 -1.24 -6.63 -21.84
C LEU A 91 -2.13 -5.39 -21.97
N ASP A 92 -3.40 -5.56 -22.36
CA ASP A 92 -4.38 -4.47 -22.41
C ASP A 92 -4.66 -3.91 -21.01
N ALA A 93 -4.89 -4.78 -20.02
CA ALA A 93 -5.07 -4.37 -18.64
C ALA A 93 -3.84 -3.63 -18.07
N PHE A 94 -2.64 -4.05 -18.46
CA PHE A 94 -1.41 -3.38 -18.08
C PHE A 94 -1.25 -2.03 -18.80
N ALA A 95 -1.62 -1.94 -20.08
CA ALA A 95 -1.64 -0.67 -20.82
C ALA A 95 -2.61 0.35 -20.19
N GLU A 96 -3.80 -0.08 -19.76
CA GLU A 96 -4.73 0.76 -19.02
C GLU A 96 -4.16 1.21 -17.66
N HIS A 97 -3.42 0.33 -16.98
CA HIS A 97 -2.71 0.69 -15.76
C HIS A 97 -1.66 1.77 -16.04
N LEU A 98 -0.84 1.62 -17.06
CA LEU A 98 0.18 2.61 -17.45
C LEU A 98 -0.46 3.95 -17.88
N ALA A 99 -1.59 3.93 -18.58
CA ALA A 99 -2.31 5.16 -18.91
C ALA A 99 -2.77 5.92 -17.66
N ARG A 100 -3.25 5.20 -16.63
CA ARG A 100 -3.56 5.82 -15.33
C ARG A 100 -2.33 6.37 -14.62
N GLN A 101 -1.20 5.65 -14.66
CA GLN A 101 0.07 6.14 -14.11
C GLN A 101 0.53 7.41 -14.80
N HIS A 102 0.39 7.48 -16.13
CA HIS A 102 0.71 8.68 -16.89
C HIS A 102 -0.17 9.88 -16.51
N ASP A 103 -1.46 9.66 -16.33
CA ASP A 103 -2.38 10.71 -15.85
C ASP A 103 -2.02 11.18 -14.42
N LEU A 104 -1.74 10.25 -13.50
CA LEU A 104 -1.30 10.59 -12.14
C LEU A 104 0.02 11.35 -12.14
N ARG A 105 0.97 11.00 -13.02
CA ARG A 105 2.22 11.74 -13.20
C ARG A 105 1.97 13.18 -13.65
N ALA A 106 1.11 13.39 -14.64
CA ALA A 106 0.75 14.73 -15.11
C ALA A 106 0.09 15.56 -13.99
N GLN A 107 -0.76 14.91 -13.18
CA GLN A 107 -1.37 15.54 -12.01
C GLN A 107 -0.32 15.91 -10.95
N LEU A 108 0.61 14.98 -10.62
CA LEU A 108 1.70 15.25 -9.68
C LEU A 108 2.51 16.48 -10.12
N HIS A 109 2.90 16.55 -11.40
CA HIS A 109 3.65 17.70 -11.94
C HIS A 109 2.87 19.01 -11.79
N ALA A 110 1.58 19.03 -12.13
CA ALA A 110 0.74 20.23 -11.98
C ALA A 110 0.59 20.63 -10.50
N CYS A 111 0.42 19.66 -9.59
CA CYS A 111 0.34 19.93 -8.15
C CYS A 111 1.65 20.52 -7.62
N LEU A 112 2.79 19.96 -8.00
CA LEU A 112 4.10 20.45 -7.55
C LEU A 112 4.36 21.86 -8.07
N ALA A 113 4.06 22.15 -9.33
CA ALA A 113 4.18 23.50 -9.89
C ALA A 113 3.33 24.51 -9.12
N ALA A 114 2.07 24.16 -8.82
CA ALA A 114 1.14 25.04 -8.08
C ALA A 114 1.61 25.26 -6.63
N LEU A 115 2.05 24.21 -5.95
CA LEU A 115 2.56 24.28 -4.58
C LEU A 115 3.85 25.13 -4.52
N ASN A 116 4.80 24.89 -5.45
CA ASN A 116 6.03 25.66 -5.49
C ASN A 116 5.78 27.14 -5.81
N HIS A 117 4.81 27.44 -6.66
CA HIS A 117 4.39 28.85 -6.90
C HIS A 117 3.86 29.51 -5.62
N ALA A 118 3.24 28.75 -4.73
CA ALA A 118 2.82 29.21 -3.41
C ALA A 118 3.94 29.17 -2.35
N GLY A 119 5.20 28.88 -2.74
CA GLY A 119 6.35 28.76 -1.83
C GLY A 119 6.42 27.46 -1.03
N ILE A 120 5.62 26.45 -1.37
CA ILE A 120 5.52 25.18 -0.66
C ILE A 120 6.28 24.10 -1.44
N THR A 121 7.27 23.48 -0.80
CA THR A 121 8.00 22.33 -1.37
C THR A 121 7.66 21.07 -0.57
N PRO A 122 6.80 20.17 -1.08
CA PRO A 122 6.32 19.01 -0.34
C PRO A 122 7.32 17.86 -0.33
N VAL A 123 7.14 16.90 0.58
CA VAL A 123 7.73 15.55 0.47
C VAL A 123 6.76 14.63 -0.24
N ILE A 124 7.20 13.99 -1.32
CA ILE A 124 6.41 13.00 -2.03
C ILE A 124 6.50 11.68 -1.27
N LEU A 125 5.34 11.14 -0.87
CA LEU A 125 5.24 9.93 -0.09
C LEU A 125 4.77 8.74 -0.93
N LYS A 126 4.92 7.54 -0.38
CA LYS A 126 4.36 6.29 -0.89
C LYS A 126 4.62 6.05 -2.39
N GLY A 127 3.56 5.61 -3.11
CA GLY A 127 3.62 5.30 -4.53
C GLY A 127 3.88 6.47 -5.45
N ALA A 128 3.48 7.69 -5.06
CA ALA A 128 3.67 8.89 -5.86
C ALA A 128 5.15 9.15 -6.21
N ARG A 129 6.10 8.66 -5.39
CA ARG A 129 7.54 8.68 -5.66
C ARG A 129 7.88 8.03 -7.01
N TYR A 130 7.23 6.92 -7.38
CA TYR A 130 7.54 6.20 -8.63
C TYR A 130 7.03 6.90 -9.89
N LEU A 131 6.16 7.90 -9.75
CA LEU A 131 5.73 8.77 -10.85
C LEU A 131 6.84 9.70 -11.33
N LEU A 132 7.94 9.86 -10.57
CA LEU A 132 9.08 10.67 -10.97
C LEU A 132 9.99 9.97 -11.98
N ASP A 133 9.98 8.65 -11.98
CA ASP A 133 10.88 7.87 -12.82
C ASP A 133 10.40 7.87 -14.27
N ALA A 134 11.29 8.18 -15.21
CA ALA A 134 10.96 8.28 -16.64
C ALA A 134 10.86 6.90 -17.28
N GLU A 135 11.74 5.97 -16.86
CA GLU A 135 11.85 4.65 -17.47
C GLU A 135 10.95 3.63 -16.75
N PRO A 136 10.34 2.71 -17.47
CA PRO A 136 9.55 1.64 -16.87
C PRO A 136 10.40 0.71 -16.00
N HIS A 137 10.03 0.61 -14.73
CA HIS A 137 10.64 -0.32 -13.79
C HIS A 137 9.55 -0.93 -12.89
N TRP A 138 9.92 -1.73 -11.90
CA TRP A 138 8.94 -2.37 -11.01
C TRP A 138 8.01 -1.36 -10.31
N GLY A 139 8.50 -0.17 -9.98
CA GLY A 139 7.70 0.88 -9.33
C GLY A 139 6.58 1.41 -10.22
N THR A 140 6.77 1.46 -11.55
CA THR A 140 5.72 1.87 -12.50
C THR A 140 4.59 0.83 -12.58
N ALA A 141 4.87 -0.42 -12.23
CA ALA A 141 3.86 -1.46 -12.15
C ALA A 141 3.07 -1.44 -10.84
N ARG A 142 3.53 -0.68 -9.82
CA ARG A 142 2.85 -0.60 -8.53
C ARG A 142 1.48 0.08 -8.66
N PRO A 143 0.37 -0.58 -8.30
CA PRO A 143 -0.94 0.07 -8.33
C PRO A 143 -1.02 1.22 -7.32
N MET A 144 -1.50 2.36 -7.78
CA MET A 144 -1.79 3.51 -6.91
C MET A 144 -3.09 4.19 -7.34
N ARG A 145 -3.74 4.88 -6.40
CA ARG A 145 -5.01 5.58 -6.60
C ARG A 145 -4.97 7.01 -6.06
N ASP A 146 -3.88 7.37 -5.41
CA ASP A 146 -3.67 8.57 -4.62
C ASP A 146 -2.28 9.15 -4.90
N ILE A 147 -2.18 10.47 -4.78
CA ILE A 147 -0.94 11.24 -4.79
C ILE A 147 -0.77 11.80 -3.39
N ASP A 148 0.13 11.18 -2.61
CA ASP A 148 0.38 11.56 -1.23
C ASP A 148 1.51 12.59 -1.14
N LEU A 149 1.21 13.77 -0.62
CA LEU A 149 2.16 14.88 -0.46
C LEU A 149 2.20 15.32 1.01
N LEU A 150 3.35 15.26 1.65
CA LEU A 150 3.53 15.78 3.01
C LEU A 150 3.94 17.25 2.93
N ILE A 151 3.21 18.10 3.62
CA ILE A 151 3.46 19.53 3.77
C ILE A 151 3.60 19.91 5.24
N GLN A 152 4.12 21.09 5.53
CA GLN A 152 4.10 21.61 6.88
C GLN A 152 2.65 21.93 7.30
N PRO A 153 2.27 21.71 8.55
CA PRO A 153 0.88 21.97 9.01
C PRO A 153 0.41 23.41 8.76
N GLU A 154 1.32 24.38 8.91
CA GLU A 154 1.07 25.80 8.68
C GLU A 154 0.76 26.15 7.22
N ASP A 155 1.26 25.35 6.28
CA ASP A 155 1.03 25.54 4.84
C ASP A 155 -0.34 25.02 4.37
N GLY A 156 -1.10 24.35 5.23
CA GLY A 156 -2.30 23.61 4.84
C GLY A 156 -3.33 24.43 4.06
N ALA A 157 -3.64 25.65 4.53
CA ALA A 157 -4.60 26.51 3.86
C ALA A 157 -4.07 27.02 2.51
N ALA A 158 -2.80 27.40 2.44
CA ALA A 158 -2.16 27.86 1.22
C ALA A 158 -2.08 26.74 0.18
N ALA A 159 -1.76 25.52 0.61
CA ALA A 159 -1.70 24.34 -0.26
C ALA A 159 -3.07 23.99 -0.86
N ILE A 160 -4.13 23.99 -0.06
CA ILE A 160 -5.50 23.77 -0.55
C ILE A 160 -5.85 24.87 -1.58
N ASN A 161 -5.58 26.14 -1.28
CA ASN A 161 -5.86 27.25 -2.19
C ASN A 161 -5.07 27.13 -3.51
N ALA A 162 -3.80 26.75 -3.45
CA ALA A 162 -2.98 26.54 -4.64
C ALA A 162 -3.55 25.44 -5.54
N LEU A 163 -3.96 24.30 -4.97
CA LEU A 163 -4.51 23.18 -5.73
C LEU A 163 -5.93 23.47 -6.23
N THR A 164 -6.77 24.16 -5.46
CA THR A 164 -8.09 24.58 -5.94
C THR A 164 -7.99 25.61 -7.05
N GLY A 165 -6.95 26.46 -7.04
CA GLY A 165 -6.64 27.40 -8.12
C GLY A 165 -6.35 26.73 -9.47
N ILE A 166 -5.93 25.47 -9.49
CA ILE A 166 -5.71 24.69 -10.72
C ILE A 166 -6.83 23.67 -11.01
N GLY A 167 -7.97 23.79 -10.32
CA GLY A 167 -9.20 23.05 -10.62
C GLY A 167 -9.50 21.84 -9.73
N TYR A 168 -8.74 21.61 -8.66
CA TYR A 168 -9.12 20.61 -7.66
C TYR A 168 -10.26 21.09 -6.78
N VAL A 169 -11.09 20.16 -6.33
CA VAL A 169 -12.18 20.39 -5.38
C VAL A 169 -11.91 19.58 -4.13
N ALA A 170 -11.94 20.24 -2.98
CA ALA A 170 -11.76 19.58 -1.69
C ALA A 170 -13.04 18.88 -1.26
N ASP A 171 -12.93 17.63 -0.84
CA ASP A 171 -14.02 16.87 -0.21
C ASP A 171 -14.34 17.45 1.19
N ALA A 172 -15.44 16.98 1.79
CA ALA A 172 -15.74 17.30 3.18
C ALA A 172 -14.61 16.84 4.11
N PRO A 173 -14.30 17.60 5.18
CA PRO A 173 -13.22 17.25 6.09
C PRO A 173 -13.34 15.82 6.62
N SER A 174 -12.25 15.06 6.53
CA SER A 174 -12.10 13.76 7.19
C SER A 174 -12.15 13.96 8.71
N GLY A 175 -12.63 12.97 9.45
CA GLY A 175 -12.87 13.12 10.90
C GLY A 175 -11.63 13.55 11.71
N LEU A 176 -11.86 13.95 12.96
CA LEU A 176 -10.91 14.56 13.92
C LEU A 176 -9.54 13.87 14.13
N LEU A 177 -9.33 12.67 13.61
CA LEU A 177 -8.08 11.90 13.74
C LEU A 177 -7.40 11.69 12.38
N SER A 178 -7.75 12.48 11.37
CA SER A 178 -7.08 12.38 10.08
C SER A 178 -5.68 12.97 10.15
N HIS A 179 -4.71 12.27 9.58
CA HIS A 179 -3.33 12.73 9.41
C HIS A 179 -3.14 13.46 8.07
N HIS A 180 -4.19 13.60 7.30
CA HIS A 180 -4.24 14.36 6.05
C HIS A 180 -5.42 15.36 6.07
N LEU A 181 -5.31 16.39 5.25
CA LEU A 181 -6.34 17.37 4.97
C LEU A 181 -7.47 16.72 4.13
N PRO A 182 -8.58 17.42 3.85
CA PRO A 182 -9.60 16.92 2.94
C PRO A 182 -9.00 16.44 1.61
N GLU A 183 -9.45 15.29 1.12
CA GLU A 183 -9.05 14.77 -0.19
C GLU A 183 -9.41 15.78 -1.29
N LEU A 184 -8.52 15.94 -2.24
CA LEU A 184 -8.68 16.85 -3.37
C LEU A 184 -8.88 16.04 -4.66
N ARG A 185 -9.97 16.35 -5.39
CA ARG A 185 -10.33 15.65 -6.63
C ARG A 185 -10.48 16.63 -7.79
N MET A 186 -10.09 16.18 -8.97
CA MET A 186 -10.30 16.93 -10.21
C MET A 186 -11.20 16.15 -11.15
N ALA A 187 -12.25 16.78 -11.69
CA ALA A 187 -13.16 16.12 -12.63
C ALA A 187 -12.41 15.64 -13.88
N GLY A 188 -12.72 14.42 -14.32
CA GLY A 188 -12.10 13.81 -15.50
C GLY A 188 -10.66 13.32 -15.30
N ARG A 189 -10.12 13.36 -14.08
CA ARG A 189 -8.80 12.84 -13.72
C ARG A 189 -8.89 11.59 -12.86
N HIS A 190 -7.87 10.76 -12.93
CA HIS A 190 -7.76 9.57 -12.09
C HIS A 190 -7.19 9.94 -10.70
N GLY A 191 -7.66 9.22 -9.69
CA GLY A 191 -7.10 9.32 -8.35
C GLY A 191 -7.52 10.56 -7.56
N VAL A 192 -6.88 10.73 -6.42
CA VAL A 192 -7.06 11.83 -5.48
C VAL A 192 -5.71 12.36 -5.06
N VAL A 193 -5.65 13.62 -4.65
CA VAL A 193 -4.48 14.21 -3.98
C VAL A 193 -4.76 14.28 -2.49
N GLU A 194 -3.88 13.68 -1.69
CA GLU A 194 -3.90 13.71 -0.24
C GLU A 194 -2.76 14.58 0.29
N LEU A 195 -3.11 15.73 0.88
CA LEU A 195 -2.16 16.57 1.58
C LEU A 195 -2.01 16.12 3.02
N HIS A 196 -0.90 15.48 3.33
CA HIS A 196 -0.56 15.00 4.67
C HIS A 196 0.09 16.11 5.49
N THR A 197 -0.27 16.24 6.75
CA THR A 197 0.41 17.07 7.76
C THR A 197 1.21 16.22 8.74
N GLN A 198 0.99 14.91 8.73
CA GLN A 198 1.77 13.91 9.47
C GLN A 198 2.14 12.77 8.54
N ALA A 199 3.35 12.25 8.68
CA ALA A 199 3.85 11.16 7.83
C ALA A 199 3.05 9.85 7.99
N LEU A 200 2.56 9.58 9.19
CA LEU A 200 1.78 8.39 9.54
C LEU A 200 0.56 8.78 10.37
N ALA A 201 -0.46 7.94 10.36
CA ALA A 201 -1.59 8.04 11.27
C ALA A 201 -1.13 7.95 12.74
N PRO A 202 -1.91 8.46 13.71
CA PRO A 202 -1.50 8.55 15.12
C PRO A 202 -0.93 7.25 15.72
N ALA A 203 -1.43 6.09 15.28
CA ALA A 203 -0.95 4.79 15.75
C ALA A 203 0.51 4.48 15.36
N GLY A 204 0.98 5.01 14.23
CA GLY A 204 2.36 4.83 13.77
C GLY A 204 3.26 6.05 13.99
N ALA A 205 2.68 7.19 14.39
CA ALA A 205 3.40 8.47 14.43
C ALA A 205 4.63 8.50 15.36
N SER A 206 4.62 7.71 16.44
CA SER A 206 5.78 7.59 17.35
C SER A 206 6.91 6.73 16.77
N LEU A 207 6.59 5.84 15.82
CA LEU A 207 7.57 4.97 15.18
C LEU A 207 8.30 5.65 14.03
N MET A 208 7.65 6.60 13.35
CA MET A 208 8.27 7.45 12.33
C MET A 208 7.64 8.83 12.39
N THR A 209 8.31 9.75 13.06
CA THR A 209 7.79 11.11 13.25
C THR A 209 7.86 11.92 11.96
N THR A 210 7.02 12.94 11.82
CA THR A 210 7.06 13.87 10.68
C THR A 210 8.42 14.57 10.59
N ASP A 211 8.99 14.98 11.71
CA ASP A 211 10.34 15.55 11.78
C ASP A 211 11.43 14.58 11.28
N PHE A 212 11.29 13.29 11.57
CA PHE A 212 12.21 12.29 11.02
C PHE A 212 12.13 12.26 9.49
N VAL A 213 10.93 12.29 8.93
CA VAL A 213 10.73 12.32 7.46
C VAL A 213 11.39 13.56 6.86
N TRP A 214 11.12 14.75 7.39
CA TRP A 214 11.71 15.99 6.89
C TRP A 214 13.25 16.00 6.97
N ARG A 215 13.83 15.52 8.06
CA ARG A 215 15.30 15.48 8.23
C ARG A 215 16.00 14.48 7.31
N ASN A 216 15.32 13.43 6.89
CA ASN A 216 15.91 12.37 6.06
C ASN A 216 15.47 12.45 4.60
N ALA A 217 14.57 13.34 4.25
CA ALA A 217 14.17 13.55 2.87
C ALA A 217 15.27 14.28 2.10
N VAL A 218 15.46 13.87 0.86
CA VAL A 218 16.46 14.48 -0.06
C VAL A 218 15.75 15.26 -1.16
N PRO A 219 16.32 16.39 -1.61
CA PRO A 219 15.70 17.18 -2.65
C PRO A 219 15.73 16.46 -4.00
N VAL A 220 14.68 16.65 -4.76
CA VAL A 220 14.59 16.25 -6.17
C VAL A 220 14.04 17.41 -6.98
N ALA A 221 14.72 17.72 -8.09
CA ALA A 221 14.27 18.71 -9.06
C ALA A 221 13.65 18.01 -10.26
N MET A 222 12.56 18.58 -10.75
CA MET A 222 11.91 18.13 -11.97
C MET A 222 11.91 19.29 -12.97
N PRO A 223 12.52 19.13 -14.15
CA PRO A 223 12.76 20.24 -15.08
C PRO A 223 11.52 21.10 -15.36
N ASP A 224 10.34 20.49 -15.48
CA ASP A 224 9.11 21.19 -15.88
C ASP A 224 8.06 21.30 -14.77
N ALA A 225 8.34 20.80 -13.56
CA ALA A 225 7.36 20.71 -12.48
C ALA A 225 7.83 21.32 -11.15
N GLY A 226 9.09 21.80 -11.08
CA GLY A 226 9.63 22.43 -9.89
C GLY A 226 10.44 21.47 -9.01
N SER A 227 10.33 21.61 -7.69
CA SER A 227 11.10 20.84 -6.70
C SER A 227 10.19 20.15 -5.69
N ALA A 228 10.68 19.05 -5.17
CA ALA A 228 10.07 18.31 -4.08
C ALA A 228 11.17 17.65 -3.23
N PHE A 229 10.77 16.99 -2.15
CA PHE A 229 11.63 16.08 -1.42
C PHE A 229 11.11 14.65 -1.58
N ILE A 230 12.00 13.67 -1.47
CA ILE A 230 11.68 12.24 -1.46
C ILE A 230 12.47 11.55 -0.34
N LEU A 231 11.92 10.46 0.18
CA LEU A 231 12.69 9.60 1.09
C LEU A 231 13.66 8.71 0.30
N PRO A 232 14.92 8.54 0.79
CA PRO A 232 15.79 7.47 0.32
C PRO A 232 15.12 6.10 0.42
N PRO A 233 15.52 5.11 -0.41
CA PRO A 233 14.85 3.80 -0.48
C PRO A 233 14.65 3.11 0.86
N VAL A 234 15.61 3.17 1.77
CA VAL A 234 15.53 2.56 3.10
C VAL A 234 14.42 3.17 3.95
N TRP A 235 14.26 4.48 3.94
CA TRP A 235 13.21 5.18 4.69
C TRP A 235 11.85 5.12 3.99
N GLN A 236 11.85 5.02 2.67
CA GLN A 236 10.63 4.73 1.90
C GLN A 236 10.08 3.34 2.24
N ALA A 237 10.94 2.33 2.33
CA ALA A 237 10.56 0.97 2.74
C ALA A 237 10.03 0.95 4.19
N LEU A 238 10.71 1.66 5.11
CA LEU A 238 10.23 1.83 6.48
C LEU A 238 8.84 2.48 6.52
N HIS A 239 8.65 3.57 5.79
CA HIS A 239 7.36 4.27 5.72
C HIS A 239 6.25 3.36 5.19
N ALA A 240 6.49 2.64 4.07
CA ALA A 240 5.52 1.71 3.48
C ALA A 240 5.16 0.57 4.46
N MET A 241 6.15 0.00 5.14
CA MET A 241 5.94 -1.03 6.16
C MET A 241 5.12 -0.49 7.33
N LEU A 242 5.51 0.65 7.93
CA LEU A 242 4.83 1.22 9.09
C LEU A 242 3.41 1.72 8.74
N HIS A 243 3.22 2.26 7.54
CA HIS A 243 1.89 2.63 7.08
C HIS A 243 0.94 1.44 7.11
N HIS A 244 1.38 0.25 6.69
CA HIS A 244 0.56 -0.96 6.72
C HIS A 244 0.51 -1.58 8.12
N GLN A 245 1.66 -1.80 8.75
CA GLN A 245 1.77 -2.56 10.01
C GLN A 245 1.22 -1.80 11.22
N ALA A 246 1.51 -0.50 11.31
CA ALA A 246 1.16 0.32 12.47
C ALA A 246 -0.05 1.23 12.20
N SER A 247 -0.03 2.02 11.11
CA SER A 247 -1.10 2.99 10.83
C SER A 247 -2.41 2.33 10.40
N ALA A 248 -2.33 1.27 9.57
CA ALA A 248 -3.49 0.48 9.14
C ALA A 248 -3.70 -0.79 9.98
N ASP A 249 -3.04 -0.91 11.13
CA ASP A 249 -3.19 -2.01 12.08
C ASP A 249 -2.85 -3.41 11.54
N GLY A 250 -2.11 -3.50 10.46
CA GLY A 250 -1.82 -4.77 9.81
C GLY A 250 -1.15 -5.79 10.73
N TYR A 251 -0.26 -5.33 11.62
CA TYR A 251 0.41 -6.19 12.60
C TYR A 251 -0.60 -6.78 13.60
N ASP A 252 -1.35 -5.94 14.29
CA ASP A 252 -2.32 -6.38 15.31
C ASP A 252 -3.50 -7.15 14.72
N GLN A 253 -3.82 -6.89 13.46
CA GLN A 253 -4.91 -7.56 12.74
C GLN A 253 -4.46 -8.84 12.02
N HIS A 254 -3.19 -9.21 12.07
CA HIS A 254 -2.60 -10.34 11.33
C HIS A 254 -2.92 -10.27 9.82
N ILE A 255 -2.80 -9.07 9.24
CA ILE A 255 -3.10 -8.87 7.82
C ILE A 255 -1.83 -9.07 7.00
N MET A 256 -1.85 -10.02 6.08
CA MET A 256 -0.86 -10.14 5.02
C MET A 256 -1.36 -9.40 3.78
N ALA A 257 -0.73 -8.27 3.45
CA ALA A 257 -1.05 -7.48 2.26
C ALA A 257 0.08 -7.60 1.24
N LEU A 258 -0.20 -8.24 0.12
CA LEU A 258 0.85 -8.61 -0.85
C LEU A 258 1.46 -7.39 -1.56
N LYS A 259 0.69 -6.36 -1.88
CA LYS A 259 1.19 -5.15 -2.55
C LYS A 259 2.29 -4.43 -1.75
N PRO A 260 2.06 -3.96 -0.50
CA PRO A 260 3.11 -3.29 0.27
C PRO A 260 4.25 -4.23 0.66
N LEU A 261 3.98 -5.52 0.83
CA LEU A 261 5.01 -6.52 1.10
C LEU A 261 5.93 -6.71 -0.10
N TRP A 262 5.38 -6.75 -1.33
CA TRP A 262 6.14 -6.81 -2.57
C TRP A 262 6.95 -5.53 -2.80
N GLU A 263 6.37 -4.35 -2.58
CA GLU A 263 7.07 -3.06 -2.65
C GLU A 263 8.28 -3.04 -1.71
N PHE A 264 8.09 -3.48 -0.47
CA PHE A 264 9.20 -3.60 0.48
C PHE A 264 10.28 -4.56 -0.03
N ALA A 265 9.90 -5.74 -0.54
CA ALA A 265 10.85 -6.70 -1.09
C ALA A 265 11.66 -6.12 -2.27
N CYS A 266 11.01 -5.34 -3.13
CA CYS A 266 11.65 -4.65 -4.25
C CYS A 266 12.67 -3.61 -3.78
N LEU A 267 12.31 -2.77 -2.83
CA LEU A 267 13.22 -1.77 -2.24
C LEU A 267 14.39 -2.44 -1.51
N ALA A 268 14.07 -3.38 -0.63
CA ALA A 268 15.04 -4.07 0.22
C ALA A 268 16.02 -4.96 -0.58
N GLY A 269 15.62 -5.40 -1.77
CA GLY A 269 16.48 -6.15 -2.68
C GLY A 269 17.70 -5.37 -3.17
N SER A 270 17.67 -4.04 -3.07
CA SER A 270 18.77 -3.14 -3.43
C SER A 270 19.52 -2.56 -2.22
N PHE A 271 19.15 -2.94 -0.99
CA PHE A 271 19.77 -2.37 0.21
C PHE A 271 21.22 -2.81 0.38
N SER A 272 22.06 -1.85 0.70
CA SER A 272 23.41 -2.06 1.20
C SER A 272 23.39 -2.60 2.63
N VAL A 273 24.54 -3.05 3.11
CA VAL A 273 24.73 -3.43 4.52
C VAL A 273 24.42 -2.27 5.47
N ALA A 274 24.77 -1.03 5.06
CA ALA A 274 24.53 0.18 5.84
C ALA A 274 23.03 0.51 5.90
N ASP A 275 22.28 0.31 4.82
CA ASP A 275 20.81 0.49 4.81
C ASP A 275 20.12 -0.48 5.78
N TRP A 276 20.50 -1.75 5.73
CA TRP A 276 19.99 -2.76 6.66
C TRP A 276 20.34 -2.44 8.12
N ALA A 277 21.57 -1.98 8.38
CA ALA A 277 21.99 -1.57 9.72
C ALA A 277 21.19 -0.37 10.21
N SER A 278 20.97 0.63 9.37
CA SER A 278 20.17 1.81 9.68
C SER A 278 18.71 1.46 10.00
N LEU A 279 18.14 0.56 9.18
CA LEU A 279 16.77 0.08 9.39
C LEU A 279 16.65 -0.73 10.69
N ALA A 280 17.58 -1.64 10.96
CA ALA A 280 17.59 -2.45 12.17
C ALA A 280 17.81 -1.64 13.46
N ALA A 281 18.56 -0.54 13.37
CA ALA A 281 18.81 0.37 14.49
C ALA A 281 17.64 1.32 14.78
N HIS A 282 16.63 1.38 13.91
CA HIS A 282 15.49 2.27 14.12
C HIS A 282 14.66 1.82 15.34
N PRO A 283 14.36 2.74 16.29
CA PRO A 283 13.77 2.34 17.56
C PRO A 283 12.31 1.85 17.40
N GLY A 284 11.97 0.82 18.15
CA GLY A 284 10.58 0.36 18.31
C GLY A 284 10.02 -0.49 17.17
N ILE A 285 10.81 -0.79 16.12
CA ILE A 285 10.31 -1.52 14.96
C ILE A 285 10.76 -3.00 14.89
N GLY A 286 11.55 -3.49 15.83
CA GLY A 286 12.22 -4.79 15.74
C GLY A 286 11.28 -5.95 15.36
N ASP A 287 10.16 -6.12 16.09
CA ASP A 287 9.21 -7.19 15.79
C ASP A 287 8.40 -6.93 14.50
N LEU A 288 8.06 -5.67 14.21
CA LEU A 288 7.40 -5.28 12.97
C LEU A 288 8.28 -5.60 11.77
N LEU A 289 9.54 -5.15 11.79
CA LEU A 289 10.52 -5.41 10.74
C LEU A 289 10.82 -6.90 10.61
N GLY A 290 11.05 -7.59 11.71
CA GLY A 290 11.32 -9.02 11.72
C GLY A 290 10.18 -9.83 11.10
N SER A 291 8.94 -9.55 11.51
CA SER A 291 7.75 -10.20 10.94
C SER A 291 7.61 -9.91 9.44
N TRP A 292 7.86 -8.67 9.04
CA TRP A 292 7.75 -8.24 7.64
C TRP A 292 8.81 -8.89 6.76
N CYS A 293 10.07 -8.97 7.23
CA CYS A 293 11.16 -9.66 6.54
C CYS A 293 10.87 -11.15 6.37
N VAL A 294 10.35 -11.83 7.41
CA VAL A 294 9.96 -13.24 7.32
C VAL A 294 8.87 -13.46 6.27
N GLN A 295 7.81 -12.64 6.28
CA GLN A 295 6.75 -12.73 5.28
C GLN A 295 7.27 -12.47 3.86
N ALA A 296 8.08 -11.42 3.67
CA ALA A 296 8.66 -11.09 2.36
C ALA A 296 9.63 -12.18 1.86
N GLY A 297 10.40 -12.80 2.78
CA GLY A 297 11.26 -13.94 2.48
C GLY A 297 10.46 -15.17 2.03
N GLN A 298 9.39 -15.50 2.76
CA GLN A 298 8.54 -16.65 2.46
C GLN A 298 7.76 -16.49 1.14
N VAL A 299 7.26 -15.30 0.86
CA VAL A 299 6.39 -15.06 -0.31
C VAL A 299 7.20 -14.69 -1.55
N PHE A 300 8.15 -13.76 -1.42
CA PHE A 300 8.86 -13.18 -2.56
C PHE A 300 10.35 -13.55 -2.61
N GLY A 301 10.82 -14.40 -1.70
CA GLY A 301 12.22 -14.82 -1.68
C GLY A 301 13.19 -13.72 -1.29
N LEU A 302 12.75 -12.70 -0.55
CA LEU A 302 13.63 -11.64 -0.07
C LEU A 302 14.74 -12.23 0.79
N ALA A 303 16.00 -12.02 0.38
CA ALA A 303 17.16 -12.27 1.21
C ALA A 303 17.38 -11.06 2.13
N TYR A 304 17.47 -11.31 3.43
CA TYR A 304 17.85 -10.31 4.43
C TYR A 304 19.10 -10.77 5.19
N PRO A 305 19.87 -9.85 5.82
CA PRO A 305 21.12 -10.21 6.46
C PRO A 305 20.95 -11.25 7.57
N VAL A 306 21.87 -12.21 7.63
CA VAL A 306 21.84 -13.29 8.65
C VAL A 306 21.92 -12.73 10.09
N ASN A 307 22.60 -11.60 10.26
CA ASN A 307 22.73 -10.90 11.54
C ASN A 307 21.52 -10.01 11.90
N LEU A 308 20.50 -9.92 11.05
CA LEU A 308 19.24 -9.27 11.42
C LEU A 308 18.56 -10.13 12.50
N LEU A 309 18.48 -9.59 13.71
CA LEU A 309 17.87 -10.28 14.85
C LEU A 309 16.34 -10.36 14.67
N ILE A 310 15.86 -11.54 14.36
CA ILE A 310 14.43 -11.82 14.26
C ILE A 310 14.00 -12.59 15.51
N SER A 311 13.15 -11.97 16.32
CA SER A 311 12.62 -12.55 17.53
C SER A 311 11.69 -13.75 17.26
N ALA A 312 11.46 -14.58 18.28
CA ALA A 312 10.44 -15.65 18.20
C ALA A 312 9.03 -15.05 18.02
N ALA A 313 8.76 -13.89 18.64
CA ALA A 313 7.49 -13.16 18.48
C ALA A 313 7.27 -12.72 17.03
N ALA A 314 8.28 -12.14 16.38
CA ALA A 314 8.21 -11.74 14.97
C ALA A 314 7.96 -12.93 14.03
N ARG A 315 8.62 -14.07 14.26
CA ARG A 315 8.37 -15.29 13.47
C ARG A 315 6.96 -15.83 13.69
N GLY A 316 6.51 -15.88 14.95
CA GLY A 316 5.15 -16.31 15.30
C GLY A 316 4.09 -15.43 14.65
N GLN A 317 4.32 -14.12 14.65
CA GLN A 317 3.44 -13.15 13.99
C GLN A 317 3.38 -13.36 12.48
N ALA A 318 4.51 -13.55 11.81
CA ALA A 318 4.54 -13.84 10.36
C ALA A 318 3.77 -15.11 10.01
N GLN A 319 3.96 -16.18 10.80
CA GLN A 319 3.23 -17.43 10.65
C GLN A 319 1.71 -17.25 10.87
N ALA A 320 1.32 -16.46 11.87
CA ALA A 320 -0.08 -16.15 12.13
C ALA A 320 -0.73 -15.39 10.97
N CYS A 321 -0.03 -14.40 10.39
CA CYS A 321 -0.50 -13.67 9.21
C CYS A 321 -0.76 -14.61 8.02
N LEU A 322 0.19 -15.50 7.73
CA LEU A 322 0.05 -16.47 6.64
C LEU A 322 -1.09 -17.47 6.92
N ALA A 323 -1.13 -18.04 8.13
CA ALA A 323 -2.17 -18.98 8.52
C ALA A 323 -3.58 -18.37 8.41
N GLU A 324 -3.74 -17.14 8.92
CA GLU A 324 -5.05 -16.45 8.84
C GLU A 324 -5.41 -16.06 7.41
N ALA A 325 -4.45 -15.70 6.56
CA ALA A 325 -4.72 -15.40 5.15
C ALA A 325 -5.31 -16.59 4.39
N LEU A 326 -4.99 -17.81 4.81
CA LEU A 326 -5.49 -19.07 4.23
C LEU A 326 -6.80 -19.56 4.84
N GLU A 327 -7.22 -19.01 6.00
CA GLU A 327 -8.42 -19.46 6.69
C GLU A 327 -9.74 -19.13 5.95
N PRO A 328 -10.85 -19.88 6.22
CA PRO A 328 -12.17 -19.54 5.68
C PRO A 328 -12.62 -18.13 6.07
N ASP A 329 -13.23 -17.41 5.14
CA ASP A 329 -13.63 -16.00 5.31
C ASP A 329 -14.46 -15.73 6.58
N ARG A 330 -15.34 -16.65 6.95
CA ARG A 330 -16.15 -16.49 8.18
C ARG A 330 -15.27 -16.38 9.42
N ARG A 331 -14.22 -17.21 9.54
CA ARG A 331 -13.29 -17.21 10.68
C ARG A 331 -12.41 -15.97 10.66
N ARG A 332 -11.87 -15.62 9.48
CA ARG A 332 -11.06 -14.41 9.30
C ARG A 332 -11.84 -13.16 9.69
N ARG A 333 -13.05 -12.99 9.14
CA ARG A 333 -13.92 -11.84 9.44
C ARG A 333 -14.29 -11.79 10.92
N ALA A 334 -14.60 -12.92 11.54
CA ALA A 334 -14.90 -12.97 12.97
C ALA A 334 -13.71 -12.55 13.82
N ARG A 335 -12.50 -13.06 13.53
CA ARG A 335 -11.27 -12.66 14.24
C ARG A 335 -10.91 -11.19 14.02
N PHE A 336 -10.96 -10.74 12.78
CA PHE A 336 -10.75 -9.35 12.43
C PHE A 336 -11.71 -8.43 13.22
N LEU A 337 -13.00 -8.74 13.19
CA LEU A 337 -14.00 -7.96 13.92
C LEU A 337 -13.76 -8.00 15.44
N ALA A 338 -13.43 -9.16 16.00
CA ALA A 338 -13.11 -9.29 17.43
C ALA A 338 -11.90 -8.44 17.83
N ARG A 339 -10.83 -8.43 17.01
CA ARG A 339 -9.66 -7.58 17.24
C ARG A 339 -9.99 -6.10 17.10
N GLN A 340 -10.74 -5.71 16.06
CA GLN A 340 -11.22 -4.34 15.85
C GLN A 340 -12.06 -3.84 17.04
N LEU A 341 -12.97 -4.67 17.54
CA LEU A 341 -13.77 -4.34 18.72
C LEU A 341 -12.86 -4.18 19.96
N ARG A 342 -11.99 -5.15 20.21
CA ARG A 342 -11.06 -5.09 21.35
C ARG A 342 -10.23 -3.81 21.33
N ARG A 343 -9.67 -3.46 20.16
CA ARG A 343 -8.89 -2.24 19.98
C ARG A 343 -9.75 -0.99 20.12
N GLY A 344 -10.89 -0.91 19.42
CA GLY A 344 -11.80 0.22 19.47
C GLY A 344 -12.28 0.54 20.91
N PHE A 345 -12.30 -0.47 21.78
CA PHE A 345 -12.64 -0.33 23.20
C PHE A 345 -11.42 -0.28 24.13
N SER A 346 -10.19 -0.24 23.59
CA SER A 346 -8.99 -0.06 24.40
C SER A 346 -8.97 1.30 25.09
N ARG A 347 -8.26 1.39 26.22
CA ARG A 347 -8.17 2.65 26.96
C ARG A 347 -7.53 3.75 26.14
N ASP A 348 -6.46 3.42 25.41
CA ASP A 348 -5.68 4.41 24.67
C ASP A 348 -6.47 4.98 23.47
N VAL A 349 -7.13 4.11 22.69
CA VAL A 349 -7.96 4.54 21.57
C VAL A 349 -9.15 5.38 22.03
N LEU A 350 -9.81 4.99 23.12
CA LEU A 350 -10.91 5.77 23.66
C LEU A 350 -10.46 7.10 24.27
N ALA A 351 -9.31 7.09 24.95
CA ALA A 351 -8.71 8.31 25.49
C ALA A 351 -8.39 9.31 24.40
N LEU A 352 -7.72 8.86 23.35
CA LEU A 352 -7.40 9.67 22.16
C LEU A 352 -8.68 10.19 21.48
N ARG A 353 -9.66 9.31 21.27
CA ARG A 353 -10.91 9.65 20.56
C ARG A 353 -11.77 10.69 21.28
N TYR A 354 -11.79 10.64 22.62
CA TYR A 354 -12.64 11.51 23.44
C TYR A 354 -11.87 12.63 24.13
N GLY A 355 -10.58 12.79 23.85
CA GLY A 355 -9.75 13.85 24.43
C GLY A 355 -9.60 13.73 25.95
N VAL A 356 -9.58 12.51 26.51
CA VAL A 356 -9.46 12.26 27.94
C VAL A 356 -8.18 11.51 28.26
N ARG A 357 -7.74 11.52 29.53
CA ARG A 357 -6.61 10.69 29.95
C ARG A 357 -6.98 9.20 29.95
N PRO A 358 -6.08 8.26 29.59
CA PRO A 358 -6.37 6.83 29.57
C PRO A 358 -6.97 6.28 30.90
N ALA A 359 -6.53 6.82 32.02
CA ALA A 359 -7.07 6.48 33.36
C ALA A 359 -8.54 6.88 33.55
N ALA A 360 -9.04 7.86 32.80
CA ALA A 360 -10.44 8.31 32.84
C ALA A 360 -11.39 7.45 31.97
N VAL A 361 -10.86 6.49 31.21
CA VAL A 361 -11.66 5.59 30.37
C VAL A 361 -12.33 4.52 31.23
N GLY A 362 -13.49 4.84 31.75
CA GLY A 362 -14.34 3.94 32.56
C GLY A 362 -15.46 3.27 31.73
N VAL A 363 -16.34 2.58 32.48
CA VAL A 363 -17.49 1.84 31.88
C VAL A 363 -18.43 2.78 31.12
N LEU A 364 -18.71 3.97 31.65
CA LEU A 364 -19.62 4.95 31.03
C LEU A 364 -19.13 5.40 29.66
N LEU A 365 -17.83 5.68 29.51
CA LEU A 365 -17.26 6.09 28.25
C LEU A 365 -17.30 4.97 27.20
N ARG A 366 -17.07 3.73 27.63
CA ARG A 366 -17.21 2.53 26.79
C ARG A 366 -18.65 2.30 26.35
N ALA A 367 -19.61 2.45 27.26
CA ALA A 367 -21.02 2.37 26.94
C ALA A 367 -21.44 3.45 25.93
N ARG A 368 -21.00 4.70 26.12
CA ARG A 368 -21.21 5.81 25.17
C ARG A 368 -20.63 5.47 23.81
N HIS A 369 -19.42 4.90 23.77
CA HIS A 369 -18.77 4.49 22.52
C HIS A 369 -19.52 3.36 21.83
N ALA A 370 -19.95 2.33 22.57
CA ALA A 370 -20.79 1.24 22.04
C ALA A 370 -22.07 1.79 21.40
N TRP A 371 -22.76 2.70 22.09
CA TRP A 371 -23.97 3.31 21.57
C TRP A 371 -23.72 4.17 20.32
N PHE A 372 -22.61 4.93 20.28
CA PHE A 372 -22.18 5.66 19.08
C PHE A 372 -21.96 4.70 17.89
N LEU A 373 -21.26 3.58 18.10
CA LEU A 373 -21.04 2.58 17.06
C LEU A 373 -22.36 1.97 16.58
N LEU A 374 -23.25 1.56 17.50
CA LEU A 374 -24.56 1.03 17.16
C LEU A 374 -25.38 1.99 16.30
N ARG A 375 -25.43 3.27 16.67
CA ARG A 375 -26.09 4.31 15.86
C ARG A 375 -25.50 4.41 14.45
N ARG A 376 -24.18 4.47 14.36
CA ARG A 376 -23.44 4.61 13.07
C ARG A 376 -23.64 3.38 12.17
N TYR A 377 -23.67 2.19 12.75
CA TYR A 377 -23.89 0.94 12.00
C TYR A 377 -25.36 0.73 11.62
N ARG A 378 -26.30 1.12 12.46
CA ARG A 378 -27.73 1.06 12.15
C ARG A 378 -28.08 1.91 10.92
N PHE A 379 -27.49 3.08 10.78
CA PHE A 379 -27.63 3.92 9.57
C PHE A 379 -27.06 3.26 8.31
N ARG A 380 -25.94 2.56 8.41
CA ARG A 380 -25.33 1.86 7.25
C ARG A 380 -26.04 0.55 6.89
N LEU A 381 -26.59 -0.17 7.85
CA LEU A 381 -27.42 -1.35 7.63
C LEU A 381 -28.78 -0.97 7.02
N GLY A 382 -29.40 0.10 7.48
CA GLY A 382 -30.62 0.65 6.91
C GLY A 382 -30.43 1.06 5.44
N ALA A 383 -29.37 1.78 5.11
CA ALA A 383 -29.07 2.18 3.73
C ALA A 383 -28.78 1.00 2.78
N ARG A 384 -28.23 -0.12 3.29
CA ARG A 384 -28.03 -1.34 2.51
C ARG A 384 -29.26 -2.23 2.37
N LEU A 385 -30.20 -2.16 3.33
CA LEU A 385 -31.45 -2.95 3.29
C LEU A 385 -32.58 -2.22 2.54
N PHE A 386 -32.55 -0.90 2.48
CA PHE A 386 -33.61 -0.08 1.86
C PHE A 386 -33.16 0.68 0.60
N GLY A 387 -31.89 0.54 0.18
CA GLY A 387 -31.34 1.19 -1.00
C GLY A 387 -31.30 0.29 -2.23
N ARG A 388 -32.37 -0.50 -2.46
CA ARG A 388 -32.71 -1.12 -3.73
C ARG A 388 -34.04 -0.55 -4.19
N THR A 389 -33.98 0.56 -4.88
CA THR A 389 -34.88 0.93 -5.97
C THR A 389 -34.02 1.65 -7.00
#